data_f02d3d8aa009e409e598079d3dd3af3e
#
_entry.id   f02d3d8aa009e409e598079d3dd3af3e
#
_cell.length_a   1.000
_cell.length_b   1.000
_cell.length_c   1.000
_cell.angle_alpha   90.00
_cell.angle_beta   90.00
_cell.angle_gamma   90.00
#
_symmetry.space_group_name_H-M   'P 1'
#
loop_
_entity.id
_entity.type
_entity.pdbx_description
1 polymer ?
#
loop_
_entity_poly.entity_id
_entity_poly.type
_entity_poly.pdbx_seq_one_letter_code
_entity_poly.pdbx_strand_id
1 'polypeptide(L)'
;MCIRDRSVTRAAGINLTKSLSNEYASYNIRVNAICIGLIKSAQWERKAHNSNVDTLYKELSKKVPMGKVGEEIDFANLVAFLSSDRSSFITGTAINLDGGMCPVV
;
A
#
# COMPACT_ATOMS: atom_id res chain seq x y z
N MET A 1 13.17 12.98 -4.92
CA MET A 1 13.75 11.81 -4.22
C MET A 1 13.99 10.69 -5.21
N CYS A 2 15.16 10.11 -5.27
CA CYS A 2 15.48 9.05 -6.21
C CYS A 2 14.89 7.71 -5.75
N ILE A 3 14.84 6.72 -6.65
CA ILE A 3 14.28 5.39 -6.35
C ILE A 3 15.00 4.74 -5.18
N ARG A 4 16.33 4.87 -5.13
CA ARG A 4 17.14 4.28 -4.07
C ARG A 4 16.76 4.84 -2.70
N ASP A 5 16.62 6.16 -2.59
CA ASP A 5 16.27 6.80 -1.32
C ASP A 5 14.87 6.36 -0.84
N ARG A 6 13.93 6.26 -1.78
CA ARG A 6 12.59 5.78 -1.45
C ARG A 6 12.60 4.33 -0.98
N SER A 7 13.41 3.49 -1.60
CA SER A 7 13.52 2.08 -1.20
C SER A 7 14.06 1.94 0.20
N VAL A 8 15.10 2.71 0.55
CA VAL A 8 15.72 2.68 1.88
C VAL A 8 14.73 3.16 2.94
N THR A 9 14.07 4.29 2.72
CA THR A 9 13.12 4.85 3.70
C THR A 9 11.90 3.94 3.89
N ARG A 10 11.41 3.31 2.82
CA ARG A 10 10.29 2.38 2.92
C ARG A 10 10.67 1.11 3.66
N ALA A 11 11.86 0.57 3.41
CA ALA A 11 12.36 -0.59 4.15
C ALA A 11 12.50 -0.28 5.64
N ALA A 12 12.99 0.92 5.96
CA ALA A 12 13.08 1.37 7.34
C ALA A 12 11.69 1.46 8.00
N GLY A 13 10.69 1.96 7.28
CA GLY A 13 9.31 2.04 7.77
C GLY A 13 8.71 0.68 8.05
N ILE A 14 8.94 -0.29 7.18
CA ILE A 14 8.46 -1.67 7.38
C ILE A 14 9.13 -2.29 8.60
N ASN A 15 10.44 -2.10 8.75
CA ASN A 15 11.17 -2.61 9.91
C ASN A 15 10.71 -1.93 11.21
N LEU A 16 10.47 -0.63 11.17
CA LEU A 16 9.93 0.11 12.30
C LEU A 16 8.54 -0.43 12.70
N THR A 17 7.70 -0.74 11.73
CA THR A 17 6.38 -1.36 11.95
C THR A 17 6.55 -2.64 12.77
N LYS A 18 7.49 -3.48 12.39
CA LYS A 18 7.75 -4.75 13.12
C LYS A 18 8.24 -4.50 14.54
N SER A 19 9.16 -3.57 14.72
CA SER A 19 9.70 -3.23 16.04
C SER A 19 8.62 -2.68 16.97
N LEU A 20 7.80 -1.74 16.46
CA LEU A 20 6.71 -1.15 17.23
C LEU A 20 5.63 -2.17 17.57
N SER A 21 5.35 -3.11 16.66
CA SER A 21 4.35 -4.13 16.91
C SER A 21 4.78 -5.03 18.09
N ASN A 22 6.05 -5.38 18.16
CA ASN A 22 6.58 -6.18 19.26
C ASN A 22 6.56 -5.40 20.57
N GLU A 23 6.97 -4.13 20.51
CA GLU A 23 7.08 -3.28 21.72
C GLU A 23 5.72 -3.01 22.35
N TYR A 24 4.69 -2.78 21.55
CA TYR A 24 3.38 -2.37 22.02
C TYR A 24 2.32 -3.47 22.03
N ALA A 25 2.68 -4.69 21.67
CA ALA A 25 1.74 -5.81 21.64
C ALA A 25 1.07 -6.05 23.00
N SER A 26 1.85 -5.94 24.09
CA SER A 26 1.32 -6.15 25.44
C SER A 26 0.32 -5.09 25.87
N TYR A 27 0.33 -3.93 25.22
CA TYR A 27 -0.65 -2.86 25.44
C TYR A 27 -1.87 -2.98 24.54
N ASN A 28 -1.99 -4.08 23.81
CA ASN A 28 -3.07 -4.32 22.84
C ASN A 28 -3.10 -3.28 21.72
N ILE A 29 -1.93 -2.78 21.33
CA ILE A 29 -1.76 -1.87 20.22
C ILE A 29 -1.19 -2.66 19.04
N ARG A 30 -1.87 -2.59 17.90
CA ARG A 30 -1.47 -3.26 16.68
C ARG A 30 -0.87 -2.26 15.70
N VAL A 31 0.22 -2.63 15.07
CA VAL A 31 0.95 -1.79 14.11
C VAL A 31 1.16 -2.61 12.84
N ASN A 32 0.58 -2.17 11.75
CA ASN A 32 0.67 -2.83 10.45
C ASN A 32 1.00 -1.82 9.37
N ALA A 33 1.67 -2.26 8.32
CA ALA A 33 2.00 -1.44 7.16
C ALA A 33 1.23 -1.93 5.95
N ILE A 34 0.77 -1.00 5.12
CA ILE A 34 0.15 -1.31 3.84
C ILE A 34 1.08 -0.79 2.74
N CYS A 35 1.54 -1.71 1.90
CA CYS A 35 2.44 -1.39 0.79
C CYS A 35 1.60 -1.27 -0.48
N ILE A 36 1.27 -0.04 -0.87
CA ILE A 36 0.40 0.19 -2.02
C ILE A 36 1.18 0.18 -3.33
N GLY A 37 0.55 -0.38 -4.36
CA GLY A 37 1.04 -0.31 -5.73
C GLY A 37 0.39 0.85 -6.50
N LEU A 38 -0.15 0.54 -7.68
CA LEU A 38 -0.83 1.53 -8.51
C LEU A 38 -2.29 1.63 -8.10
N ILE A 39 -2.64 2.70 -7.42
CA ILE A 39 -4.01 2.99 -6.97
C ILE A 39 -4.38 4.38 -7.47
N LYS A 40 -5.61 4.52 -7.95
CA LYS A 40 -6.13 5.82 -8.43
C LYS A 40 -6.01 6.86 -7.33
N SER A 41 -5.48 8.03 -7.68
CA SER A 41 -5.30 9.12 -6.72
C SER A 41 -5.17 10.46 -7.45
N ALA A 42 -5.36 11.54 -6.71
CA ALA A 42 -5.16 12.88 -7.23
C ALA A 42 -3.72 13.11 -7.72
N GLN A 43 -2.75 12.42 -7.15
CA GLN A 43 -1.35 12.51 -7.59
C GLN A 43 -1.19 12.04 -9.03
N TRP A 44 -1.82 10.92 -9.41
CA TRP A 44 -1.80 10.42 -10.77
C TRP A 44 -2.56 11.35 -11.72
N GLU A 45 -3.68 11.88 -11.27
CA GLU A 45 -4.46 12.83 -12.05
C GLU A 45 -3.65 14.11 -12.34
N ARG A 46 -2.90 14.61 -11.36
CA ARG A 46 -2.01 15.75 -11.56
C ARG A 46 -0.86 15.43 -12.51
N LYS A 47 -0.30 14.21 -12.44
CA LYS A 47 0.76 13.78 -13.36
C LYS A 47 0.27 13.67 -14.80
N ALA A 48 -1.00 13.37 -14.99
CA ALA A 48 -1.58 13.31 -16.32
C ALA A 48 -1.67 14.72 -16.98
N HIS A 49 -1.61 15.77 -16.19
CA HIS A 49 -1.77 17.16 -16.65
C HIS A 49 -3.09 17.33 -17.42
N ASN A 50 -3.02 17.81 -18.67
CA ASN A 50 -4.18 17.95 -19.54
C ASN A 50 -4.46 16.71 -20.39
N SER A 51 -3.74 15.60 -20.12
CA SER A 51 -3.95 14.35 -20.82
C SER A 51 -5.20 13.64 -20.30
N ASN A 52 -5.71 12.68 -21.09
CA ASN A 52 -6.86 11.89 -20.69
C ASN A 52 -6.44 10.95 -19.53
N VAL A 53 -7.03 11.15 -18.36
CA VAL A 53 -6.77 10.36 -17.16
C VAL A 53 -7.12 8.88 -17.37
N ASP A 54 -8.22 8.60 -18.09
CA ASP A 54 -8.63 7.23 -18.38
C ASP A 54 -7.59 6.49 -19.22
N THR A 55 -6.98 7.18 -20.18
CA THR A 55 -5.89 6.60 -20.97
C THR A 55 -4.68 6.29 -20.11
N LEU A 56 -4.34 7.19 -19.18
CA LEU A 56 -3.24 6.97 -18.24
C LEU A 56 -3.49 5.72 -17.41
N TYR A 57 -4.67 5.57 -16.84
CA TYR A 57 -5.01 4.41 -16.02
C TYR A 57 -5.03 3.12 -16.85
N LYS A 58 -5.46 3.18 -18.11
CA LYS A 58 -5.37 2.02 -19.02
C LYS A 58 -3.93 1.57 -19.22
N GLU A 59 -3.02 2.53 -19.45
CA GLU A 59 -1.59 2.21 -19.63
C GLU A 59 -0.99 1.62 -18.36
N LEU A 60 -1.32 2.20 -17.20
CA LEU A 60 -0.85 1.70 -15.91
C LEU A 60 -1.40 0.31 -15.60
N SER A 61 -2.63 0.03 -16.00
CA SER A 61 -3.25 -1.29 -15.78
C SER A 61 -2.48 -2.43 -16.44
N LYS A 62 -1.80 -2.15 -17.53
CA LYS A 62 -0.98 -3.16 -18.24
C LYS A 62 0.21 -3.63 -17.41
N LYS A 63 0.64 -2.84 -16.43
CA LYS A 63 1.75 -3.16 -15.54
C LYS A 63 1.34 -4.00 -14.34
N VAL A 64 0.04 -4.13 -14.10
CA VAL A 64 -0.49 -4.83 -12.93
C VAL A 64 -0.90 -6.24 -13.35
N PRO A 65 -0.41 -7.30 -12.69
CA PRO A 65 -0.79 -8.67 -13.05
C PRO A 65 -2.30 -8.93 -13.04
N MET A 66 -3.04 -8.29 -12.13
CA MET A 66 -4.51 -8.40 -12.12
C MET A 66 -5.18 -7.65 -13.27
N GLY A 67 -4.44 -6.87 -14.04
CA GLY A 67 -4.95 -6.20 -15.24
C GLY A 67 -5.74 -4.93 -14.98
N LYS A 68 -5.71 -4.40 -13.78
CA LYS A 68 -6.42 -3.17 -13.42
C LYS A 68 -5.66 -2.40 -12.36
N VAL A 69 -5.85 -1.07 -12.34
CA VAL A 69 -5.36 -0.21 -11.27
C VAL A 69 -6.32 -0.30 -10.09
N GLY A 70 -5.80 -0.29 -8.86
CA GLY A 70 -6.64 -0.32 -7.67
C GLY A 70 -7.48 0.94 -7.53
N GLU A 71 -8.63 0.80 -6.89
CA GLU A 71 -9.52 1.91 -6.56
C GLU A 71 -9.27 2.38 -5.14
N GLU A 72 -9.69 3.60 -4.83
CA GLU A 72 -9.58 4.15 -3.48
C GLU A 72 -10.30 3.28 -2.46
N ILE A 73 -11.43 2.67 -2.88
CA ILE A 73 -12.21 1.81 -2.00
C ILE A 73 -11.43 0.53 -1.63
N ASP A 74 -10.56 0.05 -2.50
CA ASP A 74 -9.75 -1.12 -2.20
C ASP A 74 -8.83 -0.85 -1.01
N PHE A 75 -8.22 0.34 -0.98
CA PHE A 75 -7.41 0.77 0.16
C PHE A 75 -8.26 0.97 1.41
N ALA A 76 -9.39 1.65 1.27
CA ALA A 76 -10.29 1.95 2.39
C ALA A 76 -10.80 0.66 3.05
N ASN A 77 -11.14 -0.35 2.26
CA ASN A 77 -11.61 -1.64 2.78
C ASN A 77 -10.54 -2.33 3.61
N LEU A 78 -9.29 -2.30 3.17
CA LEU A 78 -8.19 -2.91 3.92
C LEU A 78 -7.93 -2.16 5.23
N VAL A 79 -7.92 -0.83 5.18
CA VAL A 79 -7.74 0.00 6.39
C VAL A 79 -8.88 -0.26 7.38
N ALA A 80 -10.12 -0.32 6.90
CA ALA A 80 -11.27 -0.60 7.75
C ALA A 80 -11.15 -1.96 8.44
N PHE A 81 -10.73 -2.99 7.69
CA PHE A 81 -10.53 -4.33 8.26
C PHE A 81 -9.42 -4.33 9.31
N LEU A 82 -8.26 -3.75 8.99
CA LEU A 82 -7.12 -3.72 9.91
C LEU A 82 -7.40 -2.87 11.16
N SER A 83 -8.31 -1.91 11.07
CA SER A 83 -8.69 -1.05 12.20
C SER A 83 -9.79 -1.65 13.04
N SER A 84 -10.40 -2.75 12.60
CA SER A 84 -11.51 -3.39 13.28
C SER A 84 -11.06 -4.52 14.20
N ASP A 85 -11.97 -4.95 15.07
CA ASP A 85 -11.73 -6.11 15.94
C ASP A 85 -11.58 -7.43 15.17
N ARG A 86 -11.99 -7.46 13.91
CA ARG A 86 -11.85 -8.64 13.05
C ARG A 86 -10.40 -9.00 12.78
N SER A 87 -9.49 -8.02 12.89
CA SER A 87 -8.06 -8.23 12.72
C SER A 87 -7.31 -8.21 14.05
N SER A 88 -7.97 -8.58 15.12
CA SER A 88 -7.43 -8.44 16.48
C SER A 88 -6.15 -9.23 16.75
N PHE A 89 -5.85 -10.24 15.94
CA PHE A 89 -4.65 -11.06 16.09
C PHE A 89 -3.60 -10.77 15.02
N ILE A 90 -3.78 -9.68 14.25
CA ILE A 90 -2.88 -9.29 13.17
C ILE A 90 -2.10 -8.06 13.58
N THR A 91 -0.78 -8.21 13.75
CA THR A 91 0.12 -7.09 14.02
C THR A 91 1.51 -7.38 13.47
N GLY A 92 2.26 -6.34 13.17
CA GLY A 92 3.61 -6.48 12.63
C GLY A 92 3.67 -6.96 11.20
N THR A 93 2.60 -6.81 10.42
CA THR A 93 2.54 -7.24 9.02
C THR A 93 2.87 -6.09 8.07
N ALA A 94 3.36 -6.46 6.89
CA ALA A 94 3.44 -5.57 5.75
C ALA A 94 2.63 -6.21 4.63
N ILE A 95 1.48 -5.64 4.32
CA ILE A 95 0.51 -6.21 3.39
C ILE A 95 0.62 -5.49 2.06
N ASN A 96 0.88 -6.24 0.99
CA ASN A 96 0.93 -5.68 -0.35
C ASN A 96 -0.48 -5.51 -0.91
N LEU A 97 -0.82 -4.28 -1.27
CA LEU A 97 -2.08 -3.92 -1.92
C LEU A 97 -1.73 -3.41 -3.32
N ASP A 98 -1.39 -4.33 -4.22
CA ASP A 98 -0.73 -3.97 -5.47
C ASP A 98 -1.17 -4.81 -6.69
N GLY A 99 -2.19 -5.63 -6.54
CA GLY A 99 -2.66 -6.46 -7.65
C GLY A 99 -1.63 -7.48 -8.14
N GLY A 100 -0.66 -7.83 -7.31
CA GLY A 100 0.35 -8.82 -7.63
C GLY A 100 1.62 -8.25 -8.26
N MET A 101 1.81 -6.93 -8.25
CA MET A 101 2.99 -6.31 -8.86
C MET A 101 4.30 -6.71 -8.21
N CYS A 102 4.31 -6.87 -6.89
CA CYS A 102 5.52 -7.21 -6.18
C CYS A 102 5.76 -8.73 -6.25
N PRO A 103 6.85 -9.18 -6.88
CA PRO A 103 7.09 -10.61 -7.06
C PRO A 103 7.70 -11.30 -5.85
N VAL A 104 7.99 -10.57 -4.79
CA VAL A 104 8.64 -11.11 -3.59
C VAL A 104 7.71 -10.99 -2.38
N VAL A 105 7.93 -11.88 -1.45
CA VAL A 105 7.16 -11.92 -0.21
C VAL A 105 7.63 -10.83 0.75
#